data_e038bced7cf699705fdc3b62b987990a
#
_entry.id   e038bced7cf699705fdc3b62b987990a
#
_cell.length_a   1.000
_cell.length_b   1.000
_cell.length_c   1.000
_cell.angle_alpha   90.00
_cell.angle_beta   90.00
_cell.angle_gamma   90.00
#
_symmetry.space_group_name_H-M   'P 1'
#
loop_
_entity.id
_entity.type
_entity.pdbx_description
1 polymer ?
#
loop_
_entity_poly.entity_id
_entity_poly.type
_entity_poly.pdbx_seq_one_letter_code
_entity_poly.pdbx_strand_id
1 'polypeptide(L)'
;MRNDLKLLPWEICSEADGWNDEFLESVFFLGNGRMGVRGYLPFEPDSRPTQQGLFLAGIFGEIKDGITDFVNLPSPVCETLLLNGTTAVLASPIHRTLDLKSASFYADFTLAAGDTRADVRYTRFFPKELPALLMQRFEIHVQSDAELELRSGINLSSCNSPIPDDQVKENTELVQLAPLQFVTDDGSLFSCTFETVGTGLRIEQEVQFHAPEFTQGIVQNSGAEVTCPLTAHAAAGQTLVVEKLVCIRTSRDADERIAAAPGDWSFHALWGAHTVAWSHTWQNCDRTLPDEELQIGLRYSMFQLMASCAAHDPTVSIGARGLTHARYKGCYFWDTDLFMLPFFLKNDKTAAKNLCLYRANALDAARDHAKKMNAAGARYPWMAALDGSEQCETWDIGCSEVHITADVAYALGEYCRETGDEEFYLHKAAPVF
;
A
#
# COMPACT_ATOMS: atom_id res chain seq x y z
N MET A 1 24.86 1.84 8.06
CA MET A 1 23.70 2.73 7.78
C MET A 1 24.05 3.57 6.58
N ARG A 2 23.14 3.79 5.62
CA ARG A 2 23.42 4.71 4.49
C ARG A 2 23.56 6.13 5.05
N ASN A 3 24.56 6.85 4.61
CA ASN A 3 24.87 8.21 5.11
C ASN A 3 23.85 9.28 4.65
N ASP A 4 22.92 8.90 3.77
CA ASP A 4 21.86 9.75 3.23
C ASP A 4 20.54 9.73 4.05
N LEU A 5 20.48 8.92 5.12
CA LEU A 5 19.37 8.93 6.04
C LEU A 5 19.67 9.70 7.33
N LYS A 6 18.76 10.60 7.70
CA LYS A 6 18.72 11.26 9.00
C LYS A 6 17.53 10.73 9.79
N LEU A 7 17.81 10.21 10.99
CA LEU A 7 16.82 9.68 11.90
C LEU A 7 16.51 10.70 12.98
N LEU A 8 15.25 11.06 13.14
CA LEU A 8 14.72 11.93 14.19
C LEU A 8 13.74 11.13 15.06
N PRO A 9 13.32 11.61 16.24
CA PRO A 9 12.48 10.81 17.15
C PRO A 9 11.19 10.25 16.53
N TRP A 10 10.65 10.92 15.52
CA TRP A 10 9.41 10.53 14.81
C TRP A 10 9.51 10.57 13.29
N GLU A 11 10.66 10.94 12.74
CA GLU A 11 10.82 11.15 11.32
C GLU A 11 12.02 10.40 10.77
N ILE A 12 11.87 9.87 9.58
CA ILE A 12 12.97 9.38 8.76
C ILE A 12 13.08 10.32 7.59
N CYS A 13 14.23 10.97 7.45
CA CYS A 13 14.49 11.94 6.39
C CYS A 13 15.60 11.44 5.47
N SER A 14 15.54 11.84 4.20
CA SER A 14 16.62 11.64 3.23
C SER A 14 16.78 12.88 2.39
N GLU A 15 18.02 13.18 2.02
CA GLU A 15 18.35 14.15 0.99
C GLU A 15 19.22 13.43 -0.06
N ALA A 16 18.76 13.40 -1.30
CA ALA A 16 19.47 12.72 -2.37
C ALA A 16 19.37 13.49 -3.69
N ASP A 17 20.48 13.45 -4.46
CA ASP A 17 20.54 13.98 -5.81
C ASP A 17 19.88 12.98 -6.77
N GLY A 18 18.65 13.25 -7.15
CA GLY A 18 17.88 12.43 -8.08
C GLY A 18 16.71 11.68 -7.49
N TRP A 19 16.05 10.93 -8.38
CA TRP A 19 14.86 10.15 -8.04
C TRP A 19 15.19 8.95 -7.14
N ASN A 20 14.18 8.26 -6.66
CA ASN A 20 14.34 7.14 -5.73
C ASN A 20 15.17 5.99 -6.29
N ASP A 21 15.82 5.26 -5.41
CA ASP A 21 16.27 3.89 -5.61
C ASP A 21 15.35 2.91 -4.85
N GLU A 22 15.50 1.61 -5.09
CA GLU A 22 14.68 0.55 -4.46
C GLU A 22 14.71 0.58 -2.92
N PHE A 23 15.84 1.00 -2.35
CA PHE A 23 16.00 1.11 -0.90
C PHE A 23 15.13 2.25 -0.35
N LEU A 24 15.21 3.45 -0.94
CA LEU A 24 14.41 4.61 -0.52
C LEU A 24 12.91 4.35 -0.72
N GLU A 25 12.54 3.69 -1.83
CA GLU A 25 11.15 3.27 -2.05
C GLU A 25 10.61 2.37 -0.93
N SER A 26 11.45 1.46 -0.44
CA SER A 26 11.08 0.55 0.66
C SER A 26 11.02 1.26 2.00
N VAL A 27 12.00 2.13 2.31
CA VAL A 27 12.08 2.86 3.58
C VAL A 27 10.93 3.85 3.73
N PHE A 28 10.57 4.55 2.65
CA PHE A 28 9.50 5.54 2.62
C PHE A 28 8.13 4.94 2.25
N PHE A 29 7.96 3.63 2.44
CA PHE A 29 6.66 2.98 2.32
C PHE A 29 5.63 3.62 3.24
N LEU A 30 4.43 3.82 2.70
CA LEU A 30 3.27 4.32 3.43
C LEU A 30 2.07 3.40 3.22
N GLY A 31 1.36 3.06 4.29
CA GLY A 31 0.17 2.20 4.23
C GLY A 31 -0.78 2.45 5.39
N ASN A 32 -2.00 1.91 5.26
CA ASN A 32 -3.04 1.96 6.30
C ASN A 32 -3.54 0.57 6.72
N GLY A 33 -2.83 -0.49 6.30
CA GLY A 33 -3.18 -1.89 6.52
C GLY A 33 -4.09 -2.46 5.44
N ARG A 34 -4.99 -1.69 4.82
CA ARG A 34 -5.77 -2.13 3.67
C ARG A 34 -5.01 -1.95 2.36
N MET A 35 -4.35 -0.82 2.20
CA MET A 35 -3.51 -0.54 1.03
C MET A 35 -2.19 0.10 1.42
N GLY A 36 -1.20 -0.08 0.57
CA GLY A 36 0.13 0.46 0.75
C GLY A 36 0.77 0.89 -0.56
N VAL A 37 1.51 1.99 -0.49
CA VAL A 37 2.26 2.57 -1.61
C VAL A 37 3.72 2.65 -1.22
N ARG A 38 4.61 2.20 -2.10
CA ARG A 38 6.07 2.38 -1.95
C ARG A 38 6.42 3.86 -2.00
N GLY A 39 7.63 4.20 -1.55
CA GLY A 39 8.09 5.58 -1.41
C GLY A 39 8.47 6.29 -2.73
N TYR A 40 7.98 5.83 -3.89
CA TYR A 40 8.22 6.52 -5.16
C TYR A 40 7.49 7.88 -5.21
N LEU A 41 7.97 8.76 -6.08
CA LEU A 41 7.57 10.15 -6.15
C LEU A 41 6.73 10.45 -7.40
N PRO A 42 5.84 11.46 -7.33
CA PRO A 42 5.26 12.06 -8.52
C PRO A 42 6.37 12.67 -9.41
N PHE A 43 6.09 12.86 -10.68
CA PHE A 43 7.00 13.43 -11.68
C PHE A 43 8.25 12.58 -11.99
N GLU A 44 8.38 11.40 -11.42
CA GLU A 44 9.48 10.49 -11.70
C GLU A 44 9.34 9.95 -13.13
N PRO A 45 10.42 10.04 -13.96
CA PRO A 45 10.36 9.56 -15.34
C PRO A 45 10.08 8.06 -15.41
N ASP A 46 9.23 7.67 -16.36
CA ASP A 46 8.82 6.27 -16.60
C ASP A 46 9.96 5.35 -17.12
N SER A 47 11.17 5.85 -17.18
CA SER A 47 12.35 5.18 -17.78
C SER A 47 13.01 4.12 -16.91
N ARG A 48 12.56 3.90 -15.70
CA ARG A 48 13.09 2.84 -14.81
C ARG A 48 12.24 1.59 -14.90
N PRO A 49 12.83 0.38 -14.77
CA PRO A 49 12.10 -0.78 -14.33
C PRO A 49 11.63 -0.49 -12.89
N THR A 50 10.48 0.16 -12.79
CA THR A 50 9.99 0.69 -11.54
C THR A 50 9.43 -0.43 -10.70
N GLN A 51 9.84 -0.48 -9.47
CA GLN A 51 9.11 -1.18 -8.42
C GLN A 51 8.02 -0.28 -7.83
N GLN A 52 7.47 0.65 -8.63
CA GLN A 52 6.30 1.42 -8.25
C GLN A 52 5.21 0.45 -7.83
N GLY A 53 4.92 0.38 -6.55
CA GLY A 53 4.00 -0.60 -5.99
C GLY A 53 2.84 0.07 -5.28
N LEU A 54 1.62 -0.26 -5.73
CA LEU A 54 0.40 -0.08 -4.99
C LEU A 54 -0.21 -1.47 -4.76
N PHE A 55 -0.30 -1.87 -3.51
CA PHE A 55 -0.84 -3.18 -3.13
C PHE A 55 -2.05 -3.03 -2.21
N LEU A 56 -3.06 -3.86 -2.45
CA LEU A 56 -4.24 -3.97 -1.58
C LEU A 56 -4.29 -5.35 -0.93
N ALA A 57 -4.50 -5.40 0.37
CA ALA A 57 -4.65 -6.64 1.10
C ALA A 57 -5.73 -7.53 0.47
N GLY A 58 -5.38 -8.77 0.18
CA GLY A 58 -6.28 -9.77 -0.39
C GLY A 58 -6.57 -9.63 -1.89
N ILE A 59 -5.84 -8.82 -2.63
CA ILE A 59 -5.98 -8.74 -4.10
C ILE A 59 -4.89 -9.57 -4.75
N PHE A 60 -5.29 -10.75 -5.21
CA PHE A 60 -4.45 -11.73 -5.88
C PHE A 60 -4.98 -12.05 -7.28
N GLY A 61 -4.08 -12.26 -8.23
CA GLY A 61 -4.38 -12.79 -9.56
C GLY A 61 -3.83 -14.20 -9.70
N GLU A 62 -4.49 -15.06 -10.44
CA GLU A 62 -3.99 -16.40 -10.75
C GLU A 62 -2.92 -16.31 -11.83
N ILE A 63 -1.78 -16.96 -11.59
CA ILE A 63 -0.68 -17.00 -12.54
C ILE A 63 -0.60 -18.34 -13.27
N LYS A 64 -0.98 -19.45 -12.60
CA LYS A 64 -0.93 -20.79 -13.17
C LYS A 64 -1.59 -21.81 -12.24
N ASP A 65 -2.53 -22.61 -12.75
CA ASP A 65 -3.04 -23.83 -12.11
C ASP A 65 -3.36 -23.69 -10.59
N GLY A 66 -4.04 -22.60 -10.20
CA GLY A 66 -4.40 -22.31 -8.81
C GLY A 66 -3.28 -21.64 -8.00
N ILE A 67 -2.12 -21.38 -8.60
CA ILE A 67 -1.08 -20.53 -7.98
C ILE A 67 -1.43 -19.07 -8.23
N THR A 68 -1.47 -18.31 -7.16
CA THR A 68 -1.80 -16.88 -7.19
C THR A 68 -0.60 -16.01 -6.84
N ASP A 69 -0.62 -14.78 -7.30
CA ASP A 69 0.37 -13.75 -6.96
C ASP A 69 -0.31 -12.45 -6.57
N PHE A 70 0.34 -11.68 -5.71
CA PHE A 70 -0.13 -10.41 -5.22
C PHE A 70 -0.11 -9.36 -6.33
N VAL A 71 -1.24 -8.74 -6.63
CA VAL A 71 -1.36 -7.82 -7.77
C VAL A 71 -0.79 -6.47 -7.45
N ASN A 72 0.19 -6.03 -8.23
CA ASN A 72 0.61 -4.64 -8.27
C ASN A 72 -0.38 -3.84 -9.11
N LEU A 73 -1.14 -2.96 -8.45
CA LEU A 73 -2.19 -2.19 -9.08
C LEU A 73 -1.63 -0.99 -9.85
N PRO A 74 -2.39 -0.47 -10.86
CA PRO A 74 -2.09 0.79 -11.50
C PRO A 74 -1.88 1.91 -10.50
N SER A 75 -0.81 2.68 -10.71
CA SER A 75 -0.37 3.69 -9.75
C SER A 75 -1.12 5.00 -9.89
N PRO A 76 -1.78 5.49 -8.83
CA PRO A 76 -2.36 6.84 -8.81
C PRO A 76 -1.33 7.94 -8.46
N VAL A 77 -0.06 7.60 -8.29
CA VAL A 77 1.03 8.58 -8.20
C VAL A 77 1.64 8.70 -9.60
N CYS A 78 1.02 9.53 -10.42
CA CYS A 78 1.31 9.66 -11.85
C CYS A 78 1.06 11.11 -12.25
N GLU A 79 2.13 11.91 -12.24
CA GLU A 79 2.11 13.34 -12.52
C GLU A 79 3.20 13.75 -13.49
N THR A 80 2.85 14.66 -14.41
CA THR A 80 3.80 15.36 -15.27
C THR A 80 3.50 16.84 -15.22
N LEU A 81 4.50 17.68 -14.94
CA LEU A 81 4.39 19.13 -14.95
C LEU A 81 5.02 19.68 -16.24
N LEU A 82 4.27 20.51 -16.97
CA LEU A 82 4.80 21.32 -18.05
C LEU A 82 4.82 22.79 -17.60
N LEU A 83 5.91 23.46 -17.86
CA LEU A 83 6.09 24.90 -17.67
C LEU A 83 6.30 25.52 -19.05
N ASN A 84 5.42 26.46 -19.42
CA ASN A 84 5.41 27.10 -20.73
C ASN A 84 5.41 26.07 -21.89
N GLY A 85 4.63 24.98 -21.75
CA GLY A 85 4.51 23.91 -22.74
C GLY A 85 5.69 22.93 -22.82
N THR A 86 6.71 23.07 -21.96
CA THR A 86 7.87 22.18 -21.90
C THR A 86 7.83 21.33 -20.63
N THR A 87 8.02 20.03 -20.76
CA THR A 87 8.09 19.12 -19.60
C THR A 87 9.20 19.53 -18.64
N ALA A 88 8.85 19.77 -17.40
CA ALA A 88 9.78 20.12 -16.35
C ALA A 88 10.52 18.87 -15.83
N VAL A 89 11.79 19.03 -15.53
CA VAL A 89 12.66 17.97 -15.02
C VAL A 89 13.24 18.36 -13.66
N LEU A 90 13.70 17.39 -12.89
CA LEU A 90 14.31 17.61 -11.58
C LEU A 90 15.53 18.53 -11.70
N ALA A 91 15.57 19.57 -10.84
CA ALA A 91 16.60 20.61 -10.85
C ALA A 91 17.20 20.91 -9.47
N SER A 92 16.88 20.11 -8.45
CA SER A 92 17.45 20.20 -7.10
C SER A 92 17.62 18.82 -6.48
N PRO A 93 18.36 18.67 -5.36
CA PRO A 93 18.20 17.53 -4.48
C PRO A 93 16.75 17.38 -4.04
N ILE A 94 16.34 16.17 -3.67
CA ILE A 94 15.01 15.88 -3.15
C ILE A 94 15.13 15.64 -1.64
N HIS A 95 14.42 16.43 -0.86
CA HIS A 95 14.26 16.21 0.57
C HIS A 95 13.00 15.38 0.82
N ARG A 96 13.14 14.20 1.42
CA ARG A 96 12.04 13.28 1.74
C ARG A 96 11.89 13.15 3.24
N THR A 97 10.67 13.08 3.72
CA THR A 97 10.35 12.84 5.13
C THR A 97 9.20 11.86 5.24
N LEU A 98 9.42 10.76 5.97
CA LEU A 98 8.36 9.90 6.49
C LEU A 98 8.14 10.30 7.95
N ASP A 99 7.00 10.93 8.23
CA ASP A 99 6.56 11.23 9.59
C ASP A 99 5.75 10.05 10.14
N LEU A 100 6.35 9.31 11.06
CA LEU A 100 5.72 8.15 11.68
C LEU A 100 4.58 8.56 12.62
N LYS A 101 4.64 9.76 13.20
CA LYS A 101 3.65 10.24 14.15
C LYS A 101 2.30 10.48 13.47
N SER A 102 2.34 11.10 12.30
CA SER A 102 1.16 11.36 11.48
C SER A 102 0.96 10.34 10.36
N ALA A 103 1.84 9.34 10.21
CA ALA A 103 1.81 8.39 9.10
C ALA A 103 1.63 9.07 7.74
N SER A 104 2.51 10.00 7.45
CA SER A 104 2.49 10.81 6.24
C SER A 104 3.86 10.90 5.59
N PHE A 105 3.86 11.11 4.30
CA PHE A 105 5.06 11.28 3.49
C PHE A 105 5.10 12.66 2.87
N TYR A 106 6.26 13.29 2.93
CA TYR A 106 6.54 14.60 2.35
C TYR A 106 7.76 14.52 1.42
N ALA A 107 7.73 15.33 0.36
CA ALA A 107 8.90 15.56 -0.47
C ALA A 107 8.93 17.02 -0.95
N ASP A 108 10.09 17.65 -0.82
CA ASP A 108 10.37 19.00 -1.32
C ASP A 108 11.47 18.93 -2.38
N PHE A 109 11.24 19.54 -3.55
CA PHE A 109 12.18 19.56 -4.67
C PHE A 109 11.84 20.68 -5.66
N THR A 110 12.78 20.99 -6.56
CA THR A 110 12.57 21.97 -7.65
C THR A 110 12.49 21.25 -8.97
N LEU A 111 11.52 21.61 -9.81
CA LEU A 111 11.42 21.23 -11.22
C LEU A 111 11.76 22.45 -12.10
N ALA A 112 12.36 22.19 -13.27
CA ALA A 112 12.72 23.24 -14.22
C ALA A 112 12.45 22.84 -15.66
N ALA A 113 12.03 23.83 -16.48
CA ALA A 113 11.92 23.75 -17.93
C ALA A 113 12.62 24.99 -18.55
N GLY A 114 13.82 24.81 -19.08
CA GLY A 114 14.68 25.94 -19.47
C GLY A 114 15.02 26.80 -18.28
N ASP A 115 14.72 28.10 -18.37
CA ASP A 115 14.97 29.08 -17.29
C ASP A 115 13.82 29.17 -16.27
N THR A 116 12.66 28.56 -16.58
CA THR A 116 11.49 28.57 -15.68
C THR A 116 11.63 27.51 -14.62
N ARG A 117 11.41 27.88 -13.35
CA ARG A 117 11.53 26.99 -12.19
C ARG A 117 10.26 27.00 -11.34
N ALA A 118 9.93 25.84 -10.78
CA ALA A 118 8.86 25.66 -9.81
C ALA A 118 9.36 24.81 -8.63
N ASP A 119 9.22 25.34 -7.41
CA ASP A 119 9.47 24.58 -6.19
C ASP A 119 8.19 23.82 -5.84
N VAL A 120 8.32 22.54 -5.63
CA VAL A 120 7.21 21.61 -5.37
C VAL A 120 7.33 21.08 -3.96
N ARG A 121 6.26 21.23 -3.17
CA ARG A 121 6.02 20.46 -1.96
C ARG A 121 4.94 19.45 -2.22
N TYR A 122 5.27 18.18 -2.04
CA TYR A 122 4.37 17.05 -2.17
C TYR A 122 4.03 16.46 -0.80
N THR A 123 2.74 16.21 -0.55
CA THR A 123 2.25 15.53 0.66
C THR A 123 1.37 14.35 0.28
N ARG A 124 1.55 13.21 0.95
CA ARG A 124 0.75 11.99 0.74
C ARG A 124 0.42 11.34 2.07
N PHE A 125 -0.84 10.92 2.24
CA PHE A 125 -1.27 10.08 3.37
C PHE A 125 -2.52 9.26 3.02
N PHE A 126 -2.77 8.22 3.80
CA PHE A 126 -3.99 7.42 3.74
C PHE A 126 -4.89 7.82 4.92
N PRO A 127 -6.04 8.48 4.70
CA PRO A 127 -6.97 8.81 5.79
C PRO A 127 -7.31 7.58 6.63
N LYS A 128 -6.94 7.58 7.92
CA LYS A 128 -6.96 6.37 8.76
C LYS A 128 -8.37 5.80 8.95
N GLU A 129 -9.36 6.66 9.10
CA GLU A 129 -10.76 6.26 9.30
C GLU A 129 -11.49 5.94 7.98
N LEU A 130 -10.87 6.24 6.84
CA LEU A 130 -11.41 6.01 5.50
C LEU A 130 -10.41 5.18 4.67
N PRO A 131 -10.33 3.88 4.92
CA PRO A 131 -9.23 3.04 4.43
C PRO A 131 -9.19 2.85 2.91
N ALA A 132 -10.24 3.24 2.19
CA ALA A 132 -10.27 3.24 0.74
C ALA A 132 -9.59 4.47 0.09
N LEU A 133 -9.23 5.49 0.88
CA LEU A 133 -8.76 6.77 0.35
C LEU A 133 -7.23 6.89 0.40
N LEU A 134 -6.69 7.47 -0.66
CA LEU A 134 -5.34 8.03 -0.74
C LEU A 134 -5.46 9.53 -1.02
N MET A 135 -4.89 10.35 -0.16
CA MET A 135 -4.83 11.81 -0.32
C MET A 135 -3.44 12.22 -0.76
N GLN A 136 -3.39 13.05 -1.81
CA GLN A 136 -2.18 13.67 -2.33
C GLN A 136 -2.40 15.18 -2.46
N ARG A 137 -1.37 15.97 -2.13
CA ARG A 137 -1.39 17.43 -2.27
C ARG A 137 -0.09 17.92 -2.85
N PHE A 138 -0.21 18.80 -3.83
CA PHE A 138 0.89 19.46 -4.53
C PHE A 138 0.78 20.97 -4.28
N GLU A 139 1.80 21.56 -3.69
CA GLU A 139 1.97 23.01 -3.60
C GLU A 139 3.09 23.39 -4.56
N ILE A 140 2.76 24.14 -5.61
CA ILE A 140 3.66 24.48 -6.72
C ILE A 140 3.93 25.97 -6.67
N HIS A 141 5.13 26.36 -6.22
CA HIS A 141 5.57 27.74 -6.13
C HIS A 141 6.41 28.10 -7.36
N VAL A 142 5.93 29.01 -8.21
CA VAL A 142 6.65 29.42 -9.41
C VAL A 142 7.57 30.60 -9.14
N GLN A 143 8.81 30.54 -9.63
CA GLN A 143 9.82 31.59 -9.44
C GLN A 143 9.72 32.73 -10.46
N SER A 144 9.03 32.50 -11.60
CA SER A 144 8.75 33.48 -12.67
C SER A 144 7.38 33.25 -13.25
N ASP A 145 6.80 34.25 -13.96
CA ASP A 145 5.53 34.08 -14.65
C ASP A 145 5.59 32.85 -15.55
N ALA A 146 4.55 32.00 -15.46
CA ALA A 146 4.51 30.74 -16.22
C ALA A 146 3.09 30.28 -16.51
N GLU A 147 2.91 29.66 -17.69
CA GLU A 147 1.78 28.78 -17.98
C GLU A 147 2.11 27.39 -17.43
N LEU A 148 1.24 26.87 -16.60
CA LEU A 148 1.37 25.52 -16.02
C LEU A 148 0.36 24.57 -16.64
N GLU A 149 0.80 23.35 -16.94
CA GLU A 149 -0.07 22.22 -17.20
C GLU A 149 0.41 21.06 -16.31
N LEU A 150 -0.41 20.72 -15.32
CA LEU A 150 -0.20 19.52 -14.51
C LEU A 150 -1.09 18.40 -15.08
N ARG A 151 -0.47 17.37 -15.67
CA ARG A 151 -1.14 16.13 -16.04
C ARG A 151 -1.08 15.20 -14.83
N SER A 152 -2.23 14.87 -14.28
CA SER A 152 -2.32 14.02 -13.08
C SER A 152 -3.34 12.91 -13.29
N GLY A 153 -3.01 11.70 -12.86
CA GLY A 153 -3.88 10.57 -13.14
C GLY A 153 -3.43 9.24 -12.56
N ILE A 154 -3.53 8.19 -13.40
CA ILE A 154 -3.20 6.80 -13.06
C ILE A 154 -2.25 6.25 -14.12
N ASN A 155 -1.10 5.74 -13.68
CA ASN A 155 -0.18 4.99 -14.54
C ASN A 155 -0.66 3.53 -14.64
N LEU A 156 -0.94 3.09 -15.86
CA LEU A 156 -1.44 1.75 -16.18
C LEU A 156 -0.32 0.73 -16.42
N SER A 157 0.93 1.19 -16.51
CA SER A 157 2.09 0.33 -16.82
C SER A 157 2.61 -0.46 -15.60
N SER A 158 1.93 -0.35 -14.45
CA SER A 158 2.31 -1.08 -13.25
C SER A 158 2.21 -2.60 -13.48
N CYS A 159 3.28 -3.31 -13.17
CA CYS A 159 3.36 -4.76 -13.23
C CYS A 159 4.16 -5.27 -12.03
N ASN A 160 4.06 -6.56 -11.73
CA ASN A 160 4.94 -7.15 -10.73
C ASN A 160 6.36 -7.18 -11.27
N SER A 161 7.31 -6.73 -10.46
CA SER A 161 8.73 -6.80 -10.81
C SER A 161 9.18 -8.25 -10.92
N PRO A 162 9.92 -8.65 -11.97
CA PRO A 162 10.51 -9.97 -12.11
C PRO A 162 11.69 -10.11 -11.14
N ILE A 163 11.45 -10.13 -9.83
CA ILE A 163 12.49 -10.40 -8.84
C ILE A 163 12.71 -11.91 -8.81
N PRO A 164 13.96 -12.38 -9.00
CA PRO A 164 14.27 -13.79 -8.80
C PRO A 164 13.89 -14.19 -7.37
N ASP A 165 12.91 -15.08 -7.28
CA ASP A 165 12.55 -15.73 -6.03
C ASP A 165 12.93 -17.21 -6.21
N ASP A 166 13.80 -17.73 -5.32
CA ASP A 166 14.22 -19.13 -5.34
C ASP A 166 13.04 -20.11 -5.18
N GLN A 167 11.90 -19.59 -4.73
CA GLN A 167 10.65 -20.32 -4.51
C GLN A 167 9.66 -20.23 -5.68
N VAL A 168 9.97 -19.44 -6.71
CA VAL A 168 9.14 -19.25 -7.90
C VAL A 168 9.97 -19.53 -9.14
N LYS A 169 9.63 -20.60 -9.86
CA LYS A 169 10.42 -21.08 -11.00
C LYS A 169 10.29 -20.28 -12.29
N GLU A 170 9.26 -19.46 -12.43
CA GLU A 170 8.99 -18.70 -13.65
C GLU A 170 8.71 -17.23 -13.31
N ASN A 171 9.71 -16.38 -13.49
CA ASN A 171 9.57 -14.92 -13.47
C ASN A 171 9.22 -14.43 -14.87
N THR A 172 7.96 -14.34 -15.18
CA THR A 172 7.48 -13.62 -16.36
C THR A 172 6.86 -12.30 -15.93
N GLU A 173 6.98 -11.25 -16.73
CA GLU A 173 6.15 -10.05 -16.60
C GLU A 173 4.69 -10.49 -16.72
N LEU A 174 4.02 -10.62 -15.59
CA LEU A 174 2.66 -11.14 -15.56
C LEU A 174 1.69 -9.98 -15.69
N VAL A 175 0.94 -9.98 -16.76
CA VAL A 175 -0.26 -9.15 -16.89
C VAL A 175 -1.34 -9.77 -16.01
N GLN A 176 -1.48 -9.24 -14.81
CA GLN A 176 -2.41 -9.77 -13.80
C GLN A 176 -3.79 -9.12 -13.84
N LEU A 177 -3.98 -8.12 -14.71
CA LEU A 177 -5.21 -7.37 -14.86
C LEU A 177 -5.77 -7.48 -16.26
N ALA A 178 -7.07 -7.72 -16.37
CA ALA A 178 -7.81 -7.69 -17.62
C ALA A 178 -7.89 -6.24 -18.18
N PRO A 179 -8.25 -6.07 -19.47
CA PRO A 179 -8.31 -4.78 -20.10
C PRO A 179 -9.12 -3.74 -19.30
N LEU A 180 -8.58 -2.53 -19.23
CA LEU A 180 -9.17 -1.38 -18.58
C LEU A 180 -10.53 -1.02 -19.17
N GLN A 181 -11.52 -0.83 -18.30
CA GLN A 181 -12.73 -0.12 -18.61
C GLN A 181 -12.67 1.29 -18.02
N PHE A 182 -12.75 2.30 -18.86
CA PHE A 182 -12.62 3.70 -18.51
C PHE A 182 -13.99 4.38 -18.48
N VAL A 183 -14.24 5.16 -17.45
CA VAL A 183 -15.46 5.96 -17.29
C VAL A 183 -15.06 7.36 -16.84
N THR A 184 -15.62 8.40 -17.49
CA THR A 184 -15.54 9.79 -17.00
C THR A 184 -16.91 10.27 -16.54
N ASP A 185 -16.94 11.08 -15.49
CA ASP A 185 -18.11 11.84 -15.09
C ASP A 185 -17.76 13.34 -15.07
N ASP A 186 -18.59 14.17 -15.71
CA ASP A 186 -18.63 15.65 -15.87
C ASP A 186 -17.31 16.46 -15.84
N GLY A 187 -16.14 15.83 -15.86
CA GLY A 187 -14.82 16.45 -15.95
C GLY A 187 -14.14 16.73 -14.60
N SER A 188 -14.80 16.57 -13.46
CA SER A 188 -14.18 16.74 -12.14
C SER A 188 -13.77 15.41 -11.48
N LEU A 189 -14.28 14.31 -12.01
CA LEU A 189 -14.07 12.96 -11.53
C LEU A 189 -13.84 12.02 -12.72
N PHE A 190 -12.91 11.09 -12.59
CA PHE A 190 -12.82 9.95 -13.49
C PHE A 190 -12.54 8.65 -12.72
N SER A 191 -12.96 7.52 -13.28
CA SER A 191 -12.67 6.21 -12.70
C SER A 191 -12.09 5.24 -13.73
N CYS A 192 -11.28 4.31 -13.22
CA CYS A 192 -10.71 3.19 -13.96
C CYS A 192 -11.12 1.90 -13.28
N THR A 193 -11.66 0.95 -14.02
CA THR A 193 -12.06 -0.36 -13.52
C THR A 193 -11.17 -1.45 -14.09
N PHE A 194 -10.70 -2.33 -13.25
CA PHE A 194 -9.85 -3.47 -13.57
C PHE A 194 -10.48 -4.75 -13.02
N GLU A 195 -10.08 -5.89 -13.59
CA GLU A 195 -10.42 -7.21 -13.07
C GLU A 195 -9.16 -8.07 -13.04
N THR A 196 -8.95 -8.79 -11.94
CA THR A 196 -7.79 -9.69 -11.81
C THR A 196 -7.98 -10.93 -12.66
N VAL A 197 -6.90 -11.34 -13.35
CA VAL A 197 -6.89 -12.55 -14.17
C VAL A 197 -7.05 -13.78 -13.27
N GLY A 198 -7.90 -14.71 -13.67
CA GLY A 198 -8.16 -15.98 -13.01
C GLY A 198 -9.00 -15.89 -11.74
N THR A 199 -8.78 -14.93 -10.87
CA THR A 199 -9.54 -14.75 -9.63
C THR A 199 -10.80 -13.90 -9.79
N GLY A 200 -10.92 -13.09 -10.87
CA GLY A 200 -12.11 -12.30 -11.19
C GLY A 200 -12.45 -11.20 -10.17
N LEU A 201 -11.48 -10.73 -9.41
CA LEU A 201 -11.68 -9.62 -8.46
C LEU A 201 -11.73 -8.29 -9.21
N ARG A 202 -12.82 -7.55 -9.02
CA ARG A 202 -12.99 -6.23 -9.62
C ARG A 202 -12.40 -5.16 -8.71
N ILE A 203 -11.63 -4.25 -9.30
CA ILE A 203 -11.02 -3.09 -8.65
C ILE A 203 -11.47 -1.83 -9.39
N GLU A 204 -11.91 -0.83 -8.65
CA GLU A 204 -12.25 0.50 -9.16
C GLU A 204 -11.37 1.55 -8.48
N GLN A 205 -10.69 2.35 -9.28
CA GLN A 205 -9.93 3.51 -8.81
C GLN A 205 -10.61 4.78 -9.34
N GLU A 206 -11.16 5.57 -8.43
CA GLU A 206 -11.81 6.84 -8.70
C GLU A 206 -10.89 7.98 -8.29
N VAL A 207 -10.70 8.96 -9.17
CA VAL A 207 -9.83 10.13 -8.95
C VAL A 207 -10.65 11.40 -8.99
N GLN A 208 -10.51 12.23 -7.96
CA GLN A 208 -11.12 13.55 -7.82
C GLN A 208 -10.05 14.60 -7.58
N PHE A 209 -10.25 15.81 -8.12
CA PHE A 209 -9.37 16.96 -7.90
C PHE A 209 -10.10 18.11 -7.21
N HIS A 210 -9.40 18.77 -6.30
CA HIS A 210 -9.72 20.11 -5.84
C HIS A 210 -8.55 21.03 -6.15
N ALA A 211 -8.71 21.85 -7.19
CA ALA A 211 -7.66 22.71 -7.73
C ALA A 211 -8.28 24.02 -8.25
N PRO A 212 -8.72 24.90 -7.32
CA PRO A 212 -9.58 26.06 -7.68
C PRO A 212 -8.88 27.08 -8.59
N GLU A 213 -7.54 27.12 -8.60
CA GLU A 213 -6.78 28.02 -9.49
C GLU A 213 -6.54 27.41 -10.89
N PHE A 214 -6.90 26.16 -11.09
CA PHE A 214 -6.70 25.46 -12.37
C PHE A 214 -8.00 25.30 -13.15
N THR A 215 -7.87 25.35 -14.46
CA THR A 215 -8.91 24.90 -15.37
C THR A 215 -8.67 23.42 -15.68
N GLN A 216 -9.66 22.59 -15.40
CA GLN A 216 -9.61 21.17 -15.66
C GLN A 216 -9.98 20.88 -17.12
N GLY A 217 -9.12 20.11 -17.80
CA GLY A 217 -9.35 19.70 -19.19
C GLY A 217 -10.00 18.33 -19.29
N ILE A 218 -10.12 17.85 -20.54
CA ILE A 218 -10.71 16.54 -20.83
C ILE A 218 -9.71 15.44 -20.47
N VAL A 219 -10.18 14.42 -19.77
CA VAL A 219 -9.38 13.24 -19.39
C VAL A 219 -8.91 12.50 -20.64
N GLN A 220 -7.65 12.14 -20.67
CA GLN A 220 -6.95 11.50 -21.78
C GLN A 220 -6.52 10.09 -21.39
N ASN A 221 -6.64 9.14 -22.31
CA ASN A 221 -6.14 7.79 -22.16
C ASN A 221 -5.11 7.52 -23.29
N SER A 222 -3.85 7.36 -22.90
CA SER A 222 -2.75 7.05 -23.84
C SER A 222 -2.51 5.55 -24.01
N GLY A 223 -3.20 4.71 -23.24
CA GLY A 223 -2.93 3.27 -23.10
C GLY A 223 -1.92 2.96 -22.02
N ALA A 224 -0.93 3.82 -21.75
CA ALA A 224 0.01 3.70 -20.64
C ALA A 224 -0.46 4.46 -19.39
N GLU A 225 -1.22 5.52 -19.59
CA GLU A 225 -1.71 6.41 -18.54
C GLU A 225 -3.12 6.90 -18.84
N VAL A 226 -3.90 7.14 -17.78
CA VAL A 226 -5.14 7.92 -17.81
C VAL A 226 -4.91 9.17 -17.00
N THR A 227 -4.89 10.35 -17.65
CA THR A 227 -4.55 11.62 -17.01
C THR A 227 -5.57 12.71 -17.31
N CYS A 228 -5.76 13.61 -16.35
CA CYS A 228 -6.50 14.85 -16.50
C CYS A 228 -5.51 16.01 -16.54
N PRO A 229 -5.50 16.84 -17.61
CA PRO A 229 -4.71 18.06 -17.65
C PRO A 229 -5.38 19.15 -16.81
N LEU A 230 -4.63 19.74 -15.89
CA LEU A 230 -4.99 20.89 -15.07
C LEU A 230 -4.12 22.07 -15.51
N THR A 231 -4.72 23.13 -16.05
CA THR A 231 -3.99 24.27 -16.61
C THR A 231 -4.22 25.54 -15.80
N ALA A 232 -3.18 26.32 -15.58
CA ALA A 232 -3.25 27.60 -14.90
C ALA A 232 -2.15 28.56 -15.41
N HIS A 233 -2.41 29.86 -15.29
CA HIS A 233 -1.36 30.88 -15.34
C HIS A 233 -0.97 31.27 -13.92
N ALA A 234 0.33 31.34 -13.64
CA ALA A 234 0.86 31.78 -12.36
C ALA A 234 1.82 32.94 -12.51
N ALA A 235 1.63 33.97 -11.71
CA ALA A 235 2.58 35.07 -11.60
C ALA A 235 3.81 34.67 -10.76
N ALA A 236 4.94 35.33 -10.99
CA ALA A 236 6.16 35.12 -10.22
C ALA A 236 5.91 35.21 -8.71
N GLY A 237 6.37 34.22 -7.96
CA GLY A 237 6.19 34.12 -6.51
C GLY A 237 4.82 33.60 -6.06
N GLN A 238 3.92 33.25 -6.98
CA GLN A 238 2.64 32.62 -6.63
C GLN A 238 2.81 31.13 -6.32
N THR A 239 2.03 30.66 -5.34
CA THR A 239 1.89 29.23 -5.05
C THR A 239 0.51 28.77 -5.47
N LEU A 240 0.45 27.76 -6.30
CA LEU A 240 -0.79 27.08 -6.70
C LEU A 240 -0.92 25.74 -5.98
N VAL A 241 -2.16 25.36 -5.65
CA VAL A 241 -2.43 24.13 -4.89
C VAL A 241 -3.31 23.18 -5.70
N VAL A 242 -2.89 21.93 -5.77
CA VAL A 242 -3.71 20.82 -6.31
C VAL A 242 -3.84 19.76 -5.24
N GLU A 243 -5.06 19.42 -4.89
CA GLU A 243 -5.41 18.31 -4.03
C GLU A 243 -6.03 17.21 -4.89
N LYS A 244 -5.51 15.98 -4.75
CA LYS A 244 -5.95 14.79 -5.48
C LYS A 244 -6.40 13.74 -4.47
N LEU A 245 -7.67 13.36 -4.53
CA LEU A 245 -8.23 12.27 -3.76
C LEU A 245 -8.42 11.06 -4.67
N VAL A 246 -7.91 9.92 -4.23
CA VAL A 246 -8.11 8.64 -4.91
C VAL A 246 -8.89 7.72 -3.99
N CYS A 247 -10.02 7.20 -4.48
CA CYS A 247 -10.83 6.20 -3.79
C CYS A 247 -10.67 4.86 -4.51
N ILE A 248 -10.22 3.83 -3.78
CA ILE A 248 -9.99 2.50 -4.34
C ILE A 248 -10.95 1.51 -3.70
N ARG A 249 -11.88 0.99 -4.51
CA ARG A 249 -12.88 0.00 -4.12
C ARG A 249 -12.62 -1.33 -4.79
N THR A 250 -13.04 -2.40 -4.17
CA THR A 250 -12.93 -3.75 -4.73
C THR A 250 -14.20 -4.56 -4.53
N SER A 251 -14.38 -5.63 -5.32
CA SER A 251 -15.52 -6.55 -5.15
C SER A 251 -15.49 -7.33 -3.83
N ARG A 252 -14.39 -7.26 -3.04
CA ARG A 252 -14.27 -7.85 -1.72
C ARG A 252 -14.76 -6.95 -0.59
N ASP A 253 -15.00 -5.66 -0.86
CA ASP A 253 -15.35 -4.68 0.15
C ASP A 253 -16.82 -4.84 0.57
N ALA A 254 -17.04 -5.46 1.72
CA ALA A 254 -18.34 -5.61 2.37
C ALA A 254 -18.65 -4.46 3.35
N ASP A 255 -17.67 -3.63 3.70
CA ASP A 255 -17.82 -2.52 4.65
C ASP A 255 -18.35 -1.28 3.93
N GLU A 256 -19.48 -0.76 4.39
CA GLU A 256 -20.13 0.44 3.85
C GLU A 256 -19.20 1.69 3.88
N ARG A 257 -18.27 1.76 4.86
CA ARG A 257 -17.27 2.84 4.93
C ARG A 257 -16.30 2.85 3.76
N ILE A 258 -16.13 1.70 3.11
CA ILE A 258 -15.29 1.55 1.91
C ILE A 258 -16.13 1.80 0.66
N ALA A 259 -17.41 1.46 0.67
CA ALA A 259 -18.29 1.59 -0.49
C ALA A 259 -18.63 3.05 -0.84
N ALA A 260 -18.62 3.96 0.13
CA ALA A 260 -18.97 5.36 -0.07
C ALA A 260 -17.73 6.22 -0.40
N ALA A 261 -17.68 6.78 -1.61
CA ALA A 261 -16.81 7.93 -1.85
C ALA A 261 -17.34 9.13 -1.06
N PRO A 262 -16.47 9.92 -0.41
CA PRO A 262 -16.93 11.13 0.29
C PRO A 262 -17.47 12.12 -0.75
N GLY A 263 -18.75 12.54 -0.60
CA GLY A 263 -19.37 13.52 -1.47
C GLY A 263 -18.71 14.90 -1.36
N ASP A 264 -18.51 15.35 -0.14
CA ASP A 264 -17.82 16.60 0.19
C ASP A 264 -16.57 16.29 1.00
N TRP A 265 -15.40 16.65 0.49
CA TRP A 265 -14.12 16.46 1.18
C TRP A 265 -13.24 17.70 1.09
N SER A 266 -12.39 17.86 2.08
CA SER A 266 -11.30 18.83 2.03
C SER A 266 -10.03 18.21 2.63
N PHE A 267 -8.88 18.62 2.15
CA PHE A 267 -7.59 18.21 2.70
C PHE A 267 -7.55 18.43 4.21
N HIS A 268 -7.96 19.62 4.68
CA HIS A 268 -7.90 19.96 6.10
C HIS A 268 -8.77 19.08 6.98
N ALA A 269 -9.98 18.74 6.53
CA ALA A 269 -10.87 17.83 7.27
C ALA A 269 -10.29 16.42 7.35
N LEU A 270 -9.82 15.87 6.22
CA LEU A 270 -9.19 14.55 6.15
C LEU A 270 -7.91 14.49 6.97
N TRP A 271 -7.06 15.53 6.87
CA TRP A 271 -5.81 15.64 7.62
C TRP A 271 -6.06 15.72 9.13
N GLY A 272 -7.01 16.56 9.57
CA GLY A 272 -7.36 16.69 10.98
C GLY A 272 -7.86 15.39 11.59
N ALA A 273 -8.78 14.68 10.92
CA ALA A 273 -9.27 13.38 11.38
C ALA A 273 -8.13 12.33 11.41
N HIS A 274 -7.32 12.29 10.37
CA HIS A 274 -6.18 11.38 10.24
C HIS A 274 -5.16 11.52 11.37
N THR A 275 -4.73 12.75 11.65
CA THR A 275 -3.73 13.01 12.70
C THR A 275 -4.25 12.70 14.10
N VAL A 276 -5.53 12.96 14.37
CA VAL A 276 -6.19 12.57 15.63
C VAL A 276 -6.22 11.05 15.78
N ALA A 277 -6.63 10.32 14.74
CA ALA A 277 -6.71 8.85 14.77
C ALA A 277 -5.34 8.20 14.98
N TRP A 278 -4.28 8.70 14.31
CA TRP A 278 -2.91 8.21 14.55
C TRP A 278 -2.40 8.58 15.93
N SER A 279 -2.72 9.77 16.45
CA SER A 279 -2.36 10.14 17.83
C SER A 279 -2.95 9.15 18.84
N HIS A 280 -4.21 8.76 18.70
CA HIS A 280 -4.83 7.73 19.56
C HIS A 280 -4.15 6.36 19.40
N THR A 281 -3.79 5.98 18.16
CA THR A 281 -3.07 4.72 17.93
C THR A 281 -1.74 4.69 18.67
N TRP A 282 -0.94 5.76 18.54
CA TRP A 282 0.37 5.86 19.22
C TRP A 282 0.25 5.95 20.74
N GLN A 283 -0.76 6.62 21.29
CA GLN A 283 -1.00 6.66 22.73
C GLN A 283 -1.17 5.25 23.34
N ASN A 284 -1.72 4.31 22.55
CA ASN A 284 -1.92 2.95 23.01
C ASN A 284 -0.66 2.07 22.90
N CYS A 285 0.19 2.29 21.91
CA CYS A 285 1.30 1.36 21.61
C CYS A 285 2.70 1.95 21.79
N ASP A 286 2.91 3.28 21.74
CA ASP A 286 4.27 3.85 21.86
C ASP A 286 4.91 3.52 23.20
N ARG A 287 6.20 3.22 23.17
CA ARG A 287 7.04 2.94 24.35
C ARG A 287 8.30 3.77 24.23
N THR A 288 8.69 4.42 25.34
CA THR A 288 9.88 5.26 25.39
C THR A 288 11.11 4.44 25.73
N LEU A 289 12.13 4.53 24.89
CA LEU A 289 13.45 3.95 25.11
C LEU A 289 14.47 5.07 25.36
N PRO A 290 15.49 4.82 26.20
CA PRO A 290 16.53 5.82 26.50
C PRO A 290 17.50 6.07 25.33
N ASP A 291 17.63 5.13 24.40
CA ASP A 291 18.49 5.21 23.22
C ASP A 291 17.67 5.72 22.02
N GLU A 292 18.11 6.81 21.38
CA GLU A 292 17.37 7.47 20.31
C GLU A 292 17.33 6.63 19.03
N GLU A 293 18.40 5.90 18.72
CA GLU A 293 18.44 5.05 17.51
C GLU A 293 17.53 3.82 17.69
N LEU A 294 17.53 3.20 18.86
CA LEU A 294 16.60 2.12 19.16
C LEU A 294 15.16 2.63 19.23
N GLN A 295 14.93 3.85 19.69
CA GLN A 295 13.60 4.46 19.75
C GLN A 295 12.97 4.61 18.36
N ILE A 296 13.70 5.19 17.41
CA ILE A 296 13.17 5.35 16.05
C ILE A 296 13.02 4.00 15.35
N GLY A 297 13.95 3.07 15.55
CA GLY A 297 13.86 1.70 15.04
C GLY A 297 12.63 0.95 15.54
N LEU A 298 12.30 1.08 16.84
CA LEU A 298 11.09 0.51 17.42
C LEU A 298 9.82 1.12 16.79
N ARG A 299 9.72 2.45 16.72
CA ARG A 299 8.59 3.15 16.13
C ARG A 299 8.39 2.80 14.66
N TYR A 300 9.48 2.75 13.89
CA TYR A 300 9.42 2.34 12.50
C TYR A 300 8.90 0.90 12.34
N SER A 301 9.40 -0.03 13.16
CA SER A 301 8.94 -1.43 13.13
C SER A 301 7.45 -1.55 13.49
N MET A 302 7.00 -0.85 14.53
CA MET A 302 5.58 -0.82 14.91
C MET A 302 4.72 -0.18 13.80
N PHE A 303 5.19 0.92 13.20
CA PHE A 303 4.52 1.56 12.08
C PHE A 303 4.35 0.58 10.91
N GLN A 304 5.41 -0.15 10.53
CA GLN A 304 5.36 -1.13 9.42
C GLN A 304 4.35 -2.25 9.70
N LEU A 305 4.26 -2.75 10.93
CA LEU A 305 3.24 -3.74 11.32
C LEU A 305 1.83 -3.18 11.15
N MET A 306 1.56 -1.98 11.69
CA MET A 306 0.25 -1.33 11.62
C MET A 306 -0.13 -0.95 10.18
N ALA A 307 0.84 -0.50 9.39
CA ALA A 307 0.64 -0.11 7.98
C ALA A 307 0.40 -1.30 7.05
N SER A 308 0.72 -2.53 7.50
CA SER A 308 0.58 -3.76 6.72
C SER A 308 -0.58 -4.66 7.17
N CYS A 309 -1.25 -4.34 8.29
CA CYS A 309 -2.32 -5.15 8.86
C CYS A 309 -3.70 -4.61 8.51
N ALA A 310 -4.47 -5.35 7.71
CA ALA A 310 -5.88 -5.06 7.45
C ALA A 310 -6.74 -5.44 8.68
N ALA A 311 -6.66 -4.62 9.74
CA ALA A 311 -7.17 -4.91 11.07
C ALA A 311 -8.68 -5.26 11.14
N HIS A 312 -9.45 -4.92 10.11
CA HIS A 312 -10.90 -5.15 10.05
C HIS A 312 -11.32 -6.25 9.05
N ASP A 313 -10.37 -6.88 8.35
CA ASP A 313 -10.65 -7.95 7.39
C ASP A 313 -10.19 -9.33 7.92
N PRO A 314 -11.12 -10.19 8.37
CA PRO A 314 -10.78 -11.53 8.89
C PRO A 314 -10.43 -12.54 7.80
N THR A 315 -10.43 -12.15 6.55
CA THR A 315 -10.18 -13.04 5.40
C THR A 315 -8.76 -12.89 4.85
N VAL A 316 -7.96 -12.01 5.43
CA VAL A 316 -6.56 -11.78 5.06
C VAL A 316 -5.62 -11.88 6.26
N SER A 317 -4.33 -12.00 5.99
CA SER A 317 -3.25 -11.92 6.99
C SER A 317 -2.20 -10.91 6.53
N ILE A 318 -1.05 -10.88 7.18
CA ILE A 318 0.07 -10.02 6.80
C ILE A 318 1.07 -10.87 6.01
N GLY A 319 1.34 -10.50 4.77
CA GLY A 319 2.38 -11.15 3.96
C GLY A 319 3.79 -10.92 4.52
N ALA A 320 4.75 -11.75 4.13
CA ALA A 320 6.14 -11.66 4.59
C ALA A 320 6.80 -10.29 4.31
N ARG A 321 6.30 -9.55 3.31
CA ARG A 321 6.73 -8.20 2.97
C ARG A 321 5.64 -7.14 3.20
N GLY A 322 4.60 -7.48 3.95
CA GLY A 322 3.46 -6.61 4.15
C GLY A 322 2.81 -6.18 2.82
N LEU A 323 2.56 -4.89 2.67
CA LEU A 323 2.02 -4.27 1.46
C LEU A 323 3.09 -3.50 0.65
N THR A 324 4.39 -3.80 0.88
CA THR A 324 5.49 -3.09 0.22
C THR A 324 5.93 -3.73 -1.08
N HIS A 325 5.63 -5.03 -1.27
CA HIS A 325 6.25 -5.81 -2.33
C HIS A 325 5.51 -7.12 -2.60
N ALA A 326 5.44 -7.54 -3.88
CA ALA A 326 4.87 -8.83 -4.28
C ALA A 326 5.81 -10.03 -4.07
N ARG A 327 7.00 -9.85 -3.49
CA ARG A 327 7.93 -10.95 -3.24
C ARG A 327 7.26 -12.04 -2.38
N TYR A 328 7.58 -13.29 -2.65
CA TYR A 328 6.89 -14.47 -2.10
C TYR A 328 5.40 -14.51 -2.48
N LYS A 329 5.04 -13.94 -3.64
CA LYS A 329 3.66 -13.89 -4.15
C LYS A 329 2.68 -13.18 -3.18
N GLY A 330 3.17 -12.37 -2.22
CA GLY A 330 2.35 -11.79 -1.16
C GLY A 330 1.74 -12.80 -0.19
N CYS A 331 2.19 -14.05 -0.22
CA CYS A 331 1.68 -15.14 0.61
C CYS A 331 1.87 -14.89 2.10
N TYR A 332 1.03 -15.55 2.89
CA TYR A 332 1.02 -15.49 4.35
C TYR A 332 1.81 -16.67 4.92
N PHE A 333 2.74 -16.35 5.82
CA PHE A 333 3.64 -17.30 6.46
C PHE A 333 3.39 -17.36 7.97
N TRP A 334 4.08 -18.25 8.66
CA TRP A 334 4.07 -18.40 10.11
C TRP A 334 4.64 -17.19 10.86
N ASP A 335 5.35 -16.31 10.16
CA ASP A 335 5.87 -15.03 10.71
C ASP A 335 4.76 -14.22 11.38
N THR A 336 3.58 -14.18 10.77
CA THR A 336 2.43 -13.50 11.35
C THR A 336 1.98 -14.17 12.64
N ASP A 337 1.97 -15.49 12.67
CA ASP A 337 1.46 -16.27 13.79
C ASP A 337 2.37 -16.13 15.04
N LEU A 338 3.70 -16.18 14.87
CA LEU A 338 4.64 -16.19 15.99
C LEU A 338 5.30 -14.83 16.30
N PHE A 339 5.53 -13.98 15.28
CA PHE A 339 6.33 -12.77 15.47
C PHE A 339 5.53 -11.48 15.39
N MET A 340 4.45 -11.43 14.57
CA MET A 340 3.65 -10.22 14.42
C MET A 340 2.43 -10.20 15.36
N LEU A 341 1.74 -11.34 15.52
CA LEU A 341 0.56 -11.46 16.38
C LEU A 341 0.79 -10.97 17.83
N PRO A 342 1.94 -11.24 18.49
CA PRO A 342 2.19 -10.75 19.84
C PRO A 342 2.10 -9.23 19.99
N PHE A 343 2.48 -8.48 18.96
CA PHE A 343 2.31 -7.02 18.96
C PHE A 343 0.82 -6.63 18.98
N PHE A 344 0.00 -7.25 18.14
CA PHE A 344 -1.44 -6.96 18.04
C PHE A 344 -2.20 -7.43 19.29
N LEU A 345 -1.85 -8.57 19.87
CA LEU A 345 -2.45 -9.06 21.13
C LEU A 345 -2.35 -8.03 22.27
N LYS A 346 -1.29 -7.24 22.28
CA LYS A 346 -1.05 -6.24 23.33
C LYS A 346 -1.61 -4.85 22.97
N ASN A 347 -1.76 -4.53 21.69
CA ASN A 347 -2.02 -3.15 21.25
C ASN A 347 -3.31 -3.00 20.42
N ASP A 348 -3.79 -4.06 19.74
CA ASP A 348 -5.01 -4.05 18.92
C ASP A 348 -5.66 -5.44 18.89
N LYS A 349 -6.58 -5.68 19.83
CA LYS A 349 -7.25 -6.98 19.95
C LYS A 349 -8.16 -7.32 18.76
N THR A 350 -8.65 -6.31 18.03
CA THR A 350 -9.46 -6.52 16.82
C THR A 350 -8.59 -7.08 15.70
N ALA A 351 -7.44 -6.46 15.47
CA ALA A 351 -6.45 -6.97 14.53
C ALA A 351 -5.99 -8.38 14.89
N ALA A 352 -5.66 -8.63 16.17
CA ALA A 352 -5.26 -9.95 16.64
C ALA A 352 -6.33 -11.01 16.40
N LYS A 353 -7.61 -10.69 16.67
CA LYS A 353 -8.74 -11.59 16.39
C LYS A 353 -8.84 -11.93 14.92
N ASN A 354 -8.75 -10.93 14.05
CA ASN A 354 -8.91 -11.13 12.61
C ASN A 354 -7.76 -11.91 11.99
N LEU A 355 -6.51 -11.70 12.43
CA LEU A 355 -5.37 -12.53 12.03
C LEU A 355 -5.58 -14.01 12.42
N CYS A 356 -6.08 -14.26 13.62
CA CYS A 356 -6.42 -15.62 14.07
C CYS A 356 -7.63 -16.20 13.30
N LEU A 357 -8.63 -15.37 12.96
CA LEU A 357 -9.79 -15.81 12.15
C LEU A 357 -9.37 -16.27 10.76
N TYR A 358 -8.42 -15.59 10.11
CA TYR A 358 -7.88 -16.04 8.83
C TYR A 358 -7.40 -17.50 8.92
N ARG A 359 -6.55 -17.82 9.91
CA ARG A 359 -6.05 -19.19 10.11
C ARG A 359 -7.16 -20.18 10.45
N ALA A 360 -8.06 -19.82 11.36
CA ALA A 360 -9.17 -20.70 11.74
C ALA A 360 -10.11 -20.99 10.55
N ASN A 361 -10.37 -20.01 9.70
CA ASN A 361 -11.21 -20.17 8.51
C ASN A 361 -10.50 -20.99 7.40
N ALA A 362 -9.17 -21.06 7.39
CA ALA A 362 -8.39 -21.86 6.45
C ALA A 362 -8.28 -23.36 6.85
N LEU A 363 -8.97 -23.81 7.93
CA LEU A 363 -8.88 -25.18 8.43
C LEU A 363 -9.26 -26.24 7.38
N ASP A 364 -10.28 -26.01 6.57
CA ASP A 364 -10.69 -27.00 5.56
C ASP A 364 -9.65 -27.11 4.44
N ALA A 365 -9.03 -26.00 4.01
CA ALA A 365 -7.90 -26.03 3.08
C ALA A 365 -6.71 -26.81 3.68
N ALA A 366 -6.43 -26.61 4.98
CA ALA A 366 -5.37 -27.37 5.68
C ALA A 366 -5.69 -28.86 5.78
N ARG A 367 -6.95 -29.26 5.97
CA ARG A 367 -7.39 -30.67 5.94
C ARG A 367 -7.24 -31.30 4.54
N ASP A 368 -7.57 -30.54 3.50
CA ASP A 368 -7.38 -31.03 2.12
C ASP A 368 -5.90 -31.12 1.76
N HIS A 369 -5.06 -30.22 2.26
CA HIS A 369 -3.61 -30.33 2.12
C HIS A 369 -3.08 -31.60 2.82
N ALA A 370 -3.50 -31.90 4.05
CA ALA A 370 -3.13 -33.13 4.73
C ALA A 370 -3.52 -34.38 3.94
N LYS A 371 -4.75 -34.44 3.37
CA LYS A 371 -5.19 -35.56 2.51
C LYS A 371 -4.31 -35.73 1.28
N LYS A 372 -3.92 -34.63 0.60
CA LYS A 372 -2.98 -34.66 -0.54
C LYS A 372 -1.62 -35.25 -0.17
N MET A 373 -1.23 -35.13 1.11
CA MET A 373 0.00 -35.68 1.67
C MET A 373 -0.17 -37.07 2.30
N ASN A 374 -1.33 -37.74 2.10
CA ASN A 374 -1.69 -38.99 2.76
C ASN A 374 -1.59 -38.96 4.29
N ALA A 375 -1.86 -37.81 4.90
CA ALA A 375 -1.88 -37.60 6.34
C ALA A 375 -3.31 -37.40 6.85
N ALA A 376 -3.54 -37.77 8.12
CA ALA A 376 -4.77 -37.45 8.83
C ALA A 376 -4.67 -36.05 9.49
N GLY A 377 -5.82 -35.47 9.84
CA GLY A 377 -5.90 -34.18 10.51
C GLY A 377 -5.80 -33.02 9.54
N ALA A 378 -5.06 -31.98 9.91
CA ALA A 378 -4.87 -30.77 9.13
C ALA A 378 -3.37 -30.49 8.98
N ARG A 379 -3.00 -29.89 7.83
CA ARG A 379 -1.65 -29.42 7.56
C ARG A 379 -1.74 -28.00 6.99
N TYR A 380 -1.43 -27.00 7.79
CA TYR A 380 -1.35 -25.64 7.33
C TYR A 380 -0.18 -25.46 6.37
N PRO A 381 -0.33 -24.67 5.29
CA PRO A 381 0.69 -24.52 4.26
C PRO A 381 1.88 -23.68 4.72
N TRP A 382 3.03 -23.89 4.09
CA TRP A 382 4.20 -23.02 4.24
C TRP A 382 3.92 -21.61 3.69
N MET A 383 3.42 -21.54 2.44
CA MET A 383 3.02 -20.31 1.76
C MET A 383 1.51 -20.30 1.58
N ALA A 384 0.77 -19.64 2.45
CA ALA A 384 -0.69 -19.63 2.36
C ALA A 384 -1.20 -18.57 1.38
N ALA A 385 -2.10 -18.98 0.47
CA ALA A 385 -2.90 -18.06 -0.34
C ALA A 385 -4.07 -17.46 0.45
N LEU A 386 -4.86 -16.62 -0.23
CA LEU A 386 -6.06 -16.02 0.33
C LEU A 386 -7.08 -17.07 0.82
N ASP A 387 -7.21 -18.17 0.11
CA ASP A 387 -8.09 -19.31 0.43
C ASP A 387 -7.47 -20.33 1.42
N GLY A 388 -6.24 -20.09 1.88
CA GLY A 388 -5.50 -20.98 2.76
C GLY A 388 -4.81 -22.14 2.06
N SER A 389 -4.80 -22.21 0.72
CA SER A 389 -4.09 -23.24 -0.04
C SER A 389 -2.57 -23.04 -0.06
N GLU A 390 -1.82 -24.14 -0.30
CA GLU A 390 -0.36 -24.10 -0.43
C GLU A 390 0.05 -23.51 -1.78
N GLN A 391 0.91 -22.51 -1.75
CA GLN A 391 1.44 -21.80 -2.93
C GLN A 391 2.92 -22.07 -3.20
N CYS A 392 3.57 -22.90 -2.37
CA CYS A 392 4.96 -23.25 -2.58
C CYS A 392 5.08 -24.30 -3.70
N GLU A 393 5.71 -23.90 -4.81
CA GLU A 393 5.93 -24.79 -5.96
C GLU A 393 7.17 -25.68 -5.79
N THR A 394 8.02 -25.38 -4.80
CA THR A 394 9.20 -26.17 -4.49
C THR A 394 8.86 -27.22 -3.44
N TRP A 395 8.64 -28.46 -3.92
CA TRP A 395 8.21 -29.58 -3.09
C TRP A 395 9.07 -29.76 -1.84
N ASP A 396 10.39 -29.78 -1.99
CA ASP A 396 11.32 -30.04 -0.89
C ASP A 396 11.24 -28.99 0.23
N ILE A 397 10.87 -27.74 -0.09
CA ILE A 397 10.68 -26.66 0.88
C ILE A 397 9.29 -26.80 1.51
N GLY A 398 8.21 -26.66 0.75
CA GLY A 398 6.85 -26.66 1.28
C GLY A 398 6.50 -27.94 2.05
N CYS A 399 6.99 -29.11 1.60
CA CYS A 399 6.76 -30.40 2.29
C CYS A 399 7.56 -30.56 3.57
N SER A 400 8.71 -29.92 3.70
CA SER A 400 9.58 -30.08 4.87
C SER A 400 9.16 -29.22 6.06
N GLU A 401 8.41 -28.15 5.82
CA GLU A 401 7.98 -27.19 6.84
C GLU A 401 6.73 -27.69 7.60
N VAL A 402 6.93 -28.67 8.45
CA VAL A 402 5.84 -29.34 9.20
C VAL A 402 5.39 -28.56 10.44
N HIS A 403 6.22 -27.64 10.95
CA HIS A 403 5.96 -26.91 12.19
C HIS A 403 4.79 -25.92 12.08
N ILE A 404 4.44 -25.46 10.87
CA ILE A 404 3.41 -24.42 10.64
C ILE A 404 2.09 -24.73 11.33
N THR A 405 1.68 -26.01 11.31
CA THR A 405 0.43 -26.45 11.99
C THR A 405 0.50 -26.23 13.50
N ALA A 406 1.67 -26.48 14.11
CA ALA A 406 1.87 -26.20 15.53
C ALA A 406 1.91 -24.69 15.82
N ASP A 407 2.51 -23.89 14.94
CA ASP A 407 2.59 -22.43 15.07
C ASP A 407 1.19 -21.81 15.02
N VAL A 408 0.35 -22.25 14.09
CA VAL A 408 -1.06 -21.81 14.01
C VAL A 408 -1.82 -22.19 15.28
N ALA A 409 -1.72 -23.42 15.74
CA ALA A 409 -2.37 -23.86 16.97
C ALA A 409 -1.89 -23.03 18.17
N TYR A 410 -0.59 -22.78 18.27
CA TYR A 410 0.00 -21.92 19.30
C TYR A 410 -0.59 -20.50 19.26
N ALA A 411 -0.63 -19.88 18.08
CA ALA A 411 -1.17 -18.52 17.88
C ALA A 411 -2.63 -18.41 18.33
N LEU A 412 -3.48 -19.36 17.93
CA LEU A 412 -4.88 -19.42 18.36
C LEU A 412 -4.99 -19.59 19.88
N GLY A 413 -4.13 -20.43 20.48
CA GLY A 413 -4.06 -20.64 21.93
C GLY A 413 -3.64 -19.38 22.68
N GLU A 414 -2.64 -18.64 22.16
CA GLU A 414 -2.20 -17.35 22.74
C GLU A 414 -3.32 -16.32 22.71
N TYR A 415 -4.03 -16.20 21.57
CA TYR A 415 -5.18 -15.31 21.47
C TYR A 415 -6.24 -15.63 22.53
N CYS A 416 -6.64 -16.90 22.64
CA CYS A 416 -7.62 -17.32 23.63
C CYS A 416 -7.19 -17.04 25.07
N ARG A 417 -5.90 -17.28 25.39
CA ARG A 417 -5.32 -17.05 26.72
C ARG A 417 -5.29 -15.57 27.10
N GLU A 418 -4.91 -14.71 26.16
CA GLU A 418 -4.75 -13.27 26.38
C GLU A 418 -6.10 -12.53 26.40
N THR A 419 -7.13 -13.07 25.74
CA THR A 419 -8.42 -12.37 25.59
C THR A 419 -9.53 -12.96 26.44
N GLY A 420 -9.45 -14.27 26.76
CA GLY A 420 -10.55 -15.00 27.40
C GLY A 420 -11.80 -15.15 26.49
N ASP A 421 -11.65 -15.06 25.16
CA ASP A 421 -12.75 -15.17 24.18
C ASP A 421 -13.18 -16.64 24.07
N GLU A 422 -14.11 -17.05 24.96
CA GLU A 422 -14.64 -18.43 24.99
C GLU A 422 -15.40 -18.82 23.73
N GLU A 423 -16.11 -17.88 23.11
CA GLU A 423 -16.84 -18.13 21.85
C GLU A 423 -15.85 -18.45 20.71
N PHE A 424 -14.81 -17.65 20.58
CA PHE A 424 -13.74 -17.92 19.62
C PHE A 424 -13.05 -19.26 19.93
N TYR A 425 -12.75 -19.55 21.19
CA TYR A 425 -12.15 -20.82 21.58
C TYR A 425 -13.02 -22.02 21.12
N LEU A 426 -14.30 -22.03 21.45
CA LEU A 426 -15.19 -23.17 21.17
C LEU A 426 -15.44 -23.36 19.67
N HIS A 427 -15.62 -22.27 18.92
CA HIS A 427 -16.08 -22.34 17.54
C HIS A 427 -14.99 -22.18 16.49
N LYS A 428 -13.81 -21.67 16.85
CA LYS A 428 -12.72 -21.36 15.92
C LYS A 428 -11.41 -22.05 16.28
N ALA A 429 -10.97 -22.01 17.54
CA ALA A 429 -9.70 -22.57 17.94
C ALA A 429 -9.77 -24.10 18.22
N ALA A 430 -10.77 -24.54 18.99
CA ALA A 430 -10.92 -25.95 19.36
C ALA A 430 -10.99 -26.93 18.17
N PRO A 431 -11.63 -26.60 17.01
CA PRO A 431 -11.59 -27.48 15.83
C PRO A 431 -10.20 -27.64 15.21
N VAL A 432 -9.25 -26.71 15.48
CA VAL A 432 -7.88 -26.75 14.98
C VAL A 432 -6.98 -27.63 15.88
N PHE A 433 -7.23 -27.64 17.18
CA PHE A 433 -6.48 -28.45 18.16
C PHE A 433 -6.81 -29.94 18.06
#